data_f5609198dd2da0cf577db619db2a0f10
#
_entry.id   f5609198dd2da0cf577db619db2a0f10
#
_cell.length_a   1.000
_cell.length_b   1.000
_cell.length_c   1.000
_cell.angle_alpha   90.00
_cell.angle_beta   90.00
_cell.angle_gamma   90.00
#
_symmetry.space_group_name_H-M   'P 1'
#
loop_
_entity.id
_entity.type
_entity.pdbx_description
1 polymer ?
#
loop_
_entity_poly.entity_id
_entity_poly.type
_entity_poly.pdbx_seq_one_letter_code
_entity_poly.pdbx_strand_id
1 'polypeptide(L)'
;MIWTGSYTADRNGNGEGIGALNVDADGELTSLGLAVAANSPSFLAVHPTLPVLYAVAEEGKMVRAYRRSGAAELEEMGQPWPAGEAACHVAADPQGRFIVVTCWGDGQVILYELDHDGAMTSRTSAEAAVDPHQVGPTDEPRPSRAHSSLMLPDGRVMTTDLGHDLVRVWRYEPGQGLLPDHQVILPRGSGPRHMVRHPSGTVFIDTEYSIEVAVVRAEPQGVYELTAMVPASVNKAFDGDSAAEIAMSPDGRFVYVGVRGSNRICVLKVGGQGTELTPLADVPSGGDRPRHHLVRDGWLFVAHEGSNDVLSFRLDPETGLPDGPVGRVETGSPSALVPAA
;
A
#
# COMPACT_ATOMS: atom_id res chain seq x y z
N MET A 1 -18.79 3.03 1.95
CA MET A 1 -18.43 2.79 0.55
C MET A 1 -16.90 2.63 0.45
N ILE A 2 -16.43 1.79 -0.48
CA ILE A 2 -15.02 1.52 -0.75
C ILE A 2 -14.80 1.69 -2.26
N TRP A 3 -13.74 2.41 -2.66
CA TRP A 3 -13.25 2.41 -4.03
C TRP A 3 -12.35 1.18 -4.26
N THR A 4 -12.47 0.57 -5.43
CA THR A 4 -11.64 -0.58 -5.83
C THR A 4 -10.78 -0.21 -7.02
N GLY A 5 -9.46 -0.35 -6.89
CA GLY A 5 -8.52 -0.37 -8.01
C GLY A 5 -8.40 -1.78 -8.57
N SER A 6 -8.03 -1.91 -9.83
CA SER A 6 -7.95 -3.21 -10.49
C SER A 6 -6.82 -3.29 -11.52
N TYR A 7 -6.39 -4.51 -11.84
CA TYR A 7 -5.68 -4.78 -13.07
C TYR A 7 -6.66 -4.99 -14.22
N THR A 8 -6.40 -4.39 -15.37
CA THR A 8 -7.21 -4.48 -16.57
C THR A 8 -6.50 -5.29 -17.66
N ALA A 9 -7.07 -5.39 -18.85
CA ALA A 9 -6.56 -6.23 -19.94
C ALA A 9 -5.11 -5.92 -20.35
N ASP A 10 -4.63 -4.68 -20.17
CA ASP A 10 -3.25 -4.26 -20.42
C ASP A 10 -2.21 -4.93 -19.50
N ARG A 11 -2.67 -5.42 -18.33
CA ARG A 11 -1.89 -6.21 -17.36
C ARG A 11 -2.42 -7.63 -17.19
N ASN A 12 -3.12 -8.15 -18.19
CA ASN A 12 -3.78 -9.46 -18.18
C ASN A 12 -4.80 -9.64 -17.03
N GLY A 13 -5.36 -8.54 -16.53
CA GLY A 13 -6.41 -8.54 -15.52
C GLY A 13 -7.80 -8.53 -16.12
N ASN A 14 -8.80 -8.80 -15.29
CA ASN A 14 -10.21 -8.86 -15.65
C ASN A 14 -11.00 -7.60 -15.26
N GLY A 15 -10.33 -6.61 -14.68
CA GLY A 15 -10.95 -5.34 -14.31
C GLY A 15 -11.23 -4.45 -15.51
N GLU A 16 -12.08 -3.44 -15.31
CA GLU A 16 -12.44 -2.45 -16.33
C GLU A 16 -12.00 -1.03 -15.94
N GLY A 17 -11.51 -0.86 -14.70
CA GLY A 17 -11.09 0.44 -14.17
C GLY A 17 -11.28 0.55 -12.65
N ILE A 18 -11.71 1.72 -12.19
CA ILE A 18 -12.02 1.98 -10.79
C ILE A 18 -13.49 1.63 -10.55
N GLY A 19 -13.73 0.72 -9.62
CA GLY A 19 -15.07 0.33 -9.17
C GLY A 19 -15.43 0.92 -7.81
N ALA A 20 -16.67 0.71 -7.40
CA ALA A 20 -17.17 1.09 -6.08
C ALA A 20 -17.95 -0.05 -5.44
N LEU A 21 -17.77 -0.23 -4.13
CA LEU A 21 -18.51 -1.19 -3.32
C LEU A 21 -19.26 -0.48 -2.20
N ASN A 22 -20.48 -0.90 -1.95
CA ASN A 22 -21.19 -0.59 -0.71
C ASN A 22 -20.90 -1.66 0.33
N VAL A 23 -20.80 -1.24 1.58
CA VAL A 23 -20.68 -2.14 2.74
C VAL A 23 -21.81 -1.75 3.67
N ASP A 24 -22.64 -2.70 4.04
CA ASP A 24 -23.68 -2.47 5.05
C ASP A 24 -23.17 -2.70 6.49
N ALA A 25 -24.05 -2.54 7.47
CA ALA A 25 -23.69 -2.69 8.89
C ALA A 25 -23.31 -4.14 9.27
N ASP A 26 -23.80 -5.11 8.53
CA ASP A 26 -23.56 -6.53 8.75
C ASP A 26 -22.35 -7.06 7.97
N GLY A 27 -21.67 -6.17 7.23
CA GLY A 27 -20.45 -6.49 6.47
C GLY A 27 -20.72 -7.09 5.09
N GLU A 28 -21.99 -7.15 4.66
CA GLU A 28 -22.34 -7.62 3.31
C GLU A 28 -21.88 -6.60 2.26
N LEU A 29 -21.36 -7.14 1.17
CA LEU A 29 -20.78 -6.37 0.08
C LEU A 29 -21.72 -6.33 -1.13
N THR A 30 -21.91 -5.15 -1.69
CA THR A 30 -22.68 -4.97 -2.94
C THR A 30 -21.89 -4.13 -3.92
N SER A 31 -21.77 -4.56 -5.17
CA SER A 31 -21.16 -3.77 -6.22
C SER A 31 -22.06 -2.58 -6.58
N LEU A 32 -21.48 -1.39 -6.62
CA LEU A 32 -22.13 -0.19 -7.17
C LEU A 32 -21.74 0.03 -8.64
N GLY A 33 -20.96 -0.90 -9.22
CA GLY A 33 -20.54 -0.88 -10.61
C GLY A 33 -19.23 -0.14 -10.84
N LEU A 34 -18.93 0.09 -12.12
CA LEU A 34 -17.78 0.82 -12.61
C LEU A 34 -17.96 2.32 -12.37
N ALA A 35 -17.07 2.93 -11.61
CA ALA A 35 -17.08 4.37 -11.35
C ALA A 35 -16.46 5.16 -12.50
N VAL A 36 -15.38 4.65 -13.09
CA VAL A 36 -14.71 5.17 -14.28
C VAL A 36 -13.86 4.09 -14.94
N ALA A 37 -13.89 4.02 -16.27
CA ALA A 37 -13.00 3.16 -17.03
C ALA A 37 -11.57 3.73 -17.00
N ALA A 38 -10.59 2.87 -16.70
CA ALA A 38 -9.20 3.25 -16.61
C ALA A 38 -8.30 2.04 -16.85
N ASN A 39 -7.09 2.27 -17.38
CA ASN A 39 -6.12 1.21 -17.63
C ASN A 39 -5.30 0.93 -16.36
N SER A 40 -5.43 -0.28 -15.85
CA SER A 40 -4.75 -0.81 -14.64
C SER A 40 -4.56 0.24 -13.53
N PRO A 41 -5.66 0.81 -12.97
CA PRO A 41 -5.60 1.69 -11.81
C PRO A 41 -5.29 0.85 -10.56
N SER A 42 -4.08 0.30 -10.52
CA SER A 42 -3.70 -0.75 -9.58
C SER A 42 -3.53 -0.28 -8.13
N PHE A 43 -3.38 1.03 -7.91
CA PHE A 43 -3.37 1.64 -6.59
C PHE A 43 -4.06 3.00 -6.58
N LEU A 44 -4.71 3.32 -5.46
CA LEU A 44 -5.55 4.49 -5.30
C LEU A 44 -5.17 5.27 -4.03
N ALA A 45 -5.35 6.60 -4.07
CA ALA A 45 -5.30 7.44 -2.88
C ALA A 45 -6.41 8.50 -2.92
N VAL A 46 -7.09 8.71 -1.81
CA VAL A 46 -8.08 9.79 -1.67
C VAL A 46 -7.41 11.07 -1.19
N HIS A 47 -7.85 12.21 -1.71
CA HIS A 47 -7.46 13.50 -1.17
C HIS A 47 -8.03 13.68 0.25
N PRO A 48 -7.27 14.23 1.22
CA PRO A 48 -7.68 14.26 2.62
C PRO A 48 -8.96 15.07 2.91
N THR A 49 -9.28 16.06 2.09
CA THR A 49 -10.40 17.00 2.34
C THR A 49 -11.29 17.27 1.12
N LEU A 50 -10.84 16.94 -0.09
CA LEU A 50 -11.59 17.17 -1.33
C LEU A 50 -12.17 15.85 -1.87
N PRO A 51 -13.26 15.88 -2.63
CA PRO A 51 -13.79 14.69 -3.30
C PRO A 51 -12.95 14.32 -4.53
N VAL A 52 -11.64 14.11 -4.32
CA VAL A 52 -10.66 13.80 -5.36
C VAL A 52 -9.98 12.48 -5.04
N LEU A 53 -9.82 11.66 -6.06
CA LEU A 53 -9.12 10.37 -6.03
C LEU A 53 -7.95 10.41 -7.01
N TYR A 54 -6.80 9.92 -6.60
CA TYR A 54 -5.63 9.71 -7.45
C TYR A 54 -5.45 8.24 -7.71
N ALA A 55 -5.08 7.88 -8.95
CA ALA A 55 -4.81 6.52 -9.34
C ALA A 55 -3.53 6.46 -10.19
N VAL A 56 -2.70 5.46 -9.96
CA VAL A 56 -1.64 5.09 -10.89
C VAL A 56 -2.25 4.34 -12.07
N ALA A 57 -1.70 4.49 -13.26
CA ALA A 57 -1.96 3.64 -14.43
C ALA A 57 -0.67 2.83 -14.68
N GLU A 58 -0.60 1.66 -14.07
CA GLU A 58 0.66 0.92 -13.86
C GLU A 58 1.38 0.61 -15.19
N GLU A 59 0.67 0.05 -16.17
CA GLU A 59 1.24 -0.23 -17.51
C GLU A 59 1.42 1.05 -18.32
N GLY A 60 0.50 1.99 -18.17
CA GLY A 60 0.49 3.25 -18.92
C GLY A 60 1.57 4.24 -18.49
N LYS A 61 2.32 3.98 -17.42
CA LYS A 61 3.34 4.88 -16.84
C LYS A 61 2.79 6.28 -16.57
N MET A 62 1.59 6.35 -16.01
CA MET A 62 0.88 7.60 -15.73
C MET A 62 0.29 7.61 -14.33
N VAL A 63 -0.01 8.80 -13.84
CA VAL A 63 -0.89 9.03 -12.70
C VAL A 63 -2.03 9.95 -13.13
N ARG A 64 -3.24 9.69 -12.62
CA ARG A 64 -4.44 10.42 -12.94
C ARG A 64 -5.12 10.93 -11.67
N ALA A 65 -5.81 12.05 -11.80
CA ALA A 65 -6.72 12.56 -10.79
C ALA A 65 -8.15 12.44 -11.28
N TYR A 66 -9.06 12.12 -10.38
CA TYR A 66 -10.49 12.00 -10.64
C TYR A 66 -11.27 12.79 -9.59
N ARG A 67 -12.33 13.47 -10.01
CA ARG A 67 -13.29 14.13 -9.12
C ARG A 67 -14.52 13.26 -8.97
N ARG A 68 -14.98 13.09 -7.76
CA ARG A 68 -16.28 12.44 -7.51
C ARG A 68 -17.40 13.34 -8.01
N SER A 69 -18.19 12.84 -8.96
CA SER A 69 -19.31 13.56 -9.60
C SER A 69 -20.68 13.03 -9.17
N GLY A 70 -20.72 11.85 -8.56
CA GLY A 70 -21.95 11.22 -8.06
C GLY A 70 -21.72 10.34 -6.85
N ALA A 71 -22.70 9.51 -6.52
CA ALA A 71 -22.62 8.61 -5.36
C ALA A 71 -21.46 7.62 -5.50
N ALA A 72 -21.29 7.04 -6.70
CA ALA A 72 -20.24 6.09 -7.05
C ALA A 72 -19.65 6.38 -8.45
N GLU A 73 -19.59 7.62 -8.85
CA GLU A 73 -19.16 8.09 -10.16
C GLU A 73 -17.93 8.98 -10.02
N LEU A 74 -16.99 8.83 -10.94
CA LEU A 74 -15.73 9.58 -11.02
C LEU A 74 -15.59 10.19 -12.43
N GLU A 75 -15.11 11.41 -12.49
CA GLU A 75 -14.75 12.11 -13.74
C GLU A 75 -13.26 12.47 -13.72
N GLU A 76 -12.58 12.31 -14.86
CA GLU A 76 -11.17 12.67 -14.98
C GLU A 76 -10.96 14.17 -14.75
N MET A 77 -9.90 14.52 -13.99
CA MET A 77 -9.45 15.89 -13.76
C MET A 77 -8.21 16.19 -14.58
N GLY A 78 -8.38 17.02 -15.60
CA GLY A 78 -7.26 17.46 -16.44
C GLY A 78 -6.65 16.33 -17.27
N GLN A 79 -5.37 16.48 -17.63
CA GLN A 79 -4.62 15.46 -18.37
C GLN A 79 -3.85 14.56 -17.41
N PRO A 80 -3.62 13.29 -17.79
CA PRO A 80 -2.74 12.42 -17.02
C PRO A 80 -1.31 12.95 -16.97
N TRP A 81 -0.63 12.72 -15.86
CA TRP A 81 0.76 13.11 -15.67
C TRP A 81 1.69 11.91 -15.84
N PRO A 82 2.87 12.09 -16.49
CA PRO A 82 3.82 11.01 -16.68
C PRO A 82 4.39 10.53 -15.34
N ALA A 83 4.39 9.22 -15.13
CA ALA A 83 5.05 8.52 -14.03
C ALA A 83 6.27 7.74 -14.53
N GLY A 84 6.88 6.91 -13.67
CA GLY A 84 7.90 5.95 -14.03
C GLY A 84 7.30 4.61 -14.49
N GLU A 85 8.17 3.63 -14.74
CA GLU A 85 7.77 2.29 -15.17
C GLU A 85 7.10 1.53 -14.03
N ALA A 86 5.97 0.87 -14.34
CA ALA A 86 5.17 0.13 -13.38
C ALA A 86 4.91 0.94 -12.10
N ALA A 87 4.31 2.14 -12.24
CA ALA A 87 3.86 2.96 -11.13
C ALA A 87 2.83 2.17 -10.30
N CYS A 88 3.21 1.72 -9.09
CA CYS A 88 2.45 0.72 -8.34
C CYS A 88 1.83 1.23 -7.04
N HIS A 89 2.16 2.44 -6.61
CA HIS A 89 1.60 3.02 -5.39
C HIS A 89 1.50 4.54 -5.50
N VAL A 90 0.47 5.10 -4.86
CA VAL A 90 0.28 6.54 -4.68
C VAL A 90 -0.20 6.83 -3.26
N ALA A 91 0.34 7.86 -2.62
CA ALA A 91 -0.12 8.35 -1.34
C ALA A 91 -0.28 9.87 -1.36
N ALA A 92 -1.32 10.38 -0.70
CA ALA A 92 -1.59 11.81 -0.59
C ALA A 92 -1.08 12.37 0.75
N ASP A 93 -0.50 13.54 0.70
CA ASP A 93 -0.15 14.32 1.89
C ASP A 93 -1.40 14.64 2.73
N PRO A 94 -1.39 14.44 4.06
CA PRO A 94 -2.55 14.74 4.91
C PRO A 94 -3.02 16.19 4.90
N GLN A 95 -2.18 17.12 4.42
CA GLN A 95 -2.52 18.54 4.24
C GLN A 95 -2.95 18.86 2.80
N GLY A 96 -2.97 17.86 1.89
CA GLY A 96 -3.40 18.04 0.50
C GLY A 96 -2.44 18.87 -0.36
N ARG A 97 -1.16 18.96 -0.01
CA ARG A 97 -0.17 19.77 -0.74
C ARG A 97 0.45 19.04 -1.92
N PHE A 98 0.57 17.72 -1.83
CA PHE A 98 1.21 16.87 -2.84
C PHE A 98 0.74 15.41 -2.76
N ILE A 99 1.04 14.66 -3.80
CA ILE A 99 1.02 13.19 -3.80
C ILE A 99 2.41 12.67 -4.10
N VAL A 100 2.71 11.46 -3.62
CA VAL A 100 3.94 10.71 -3.94
C VAL A 100 3.56 9.43 -4.66
N VAL A 101 4.19 9.18 -5.80
CA VAL A 101 4.06 7.97 -6.60
C VAL A 101 5.38 7.21 -6.58
N THR A 102 5.31 5.90 -6.36
CA THR A 102 6.46 5.00 -6.43
C THR A 102 6.31 4.04 -7.60
N CYS A 103 7.43 3.74 -8.27
CA CYS A 103 7.46 2.99 -9.52
C CYS A 103 8.34 1.75 -9.37
N TRP A 104 7.72 0.58 -9.41
CA TRP A 104 8.40 -0.70 -9.25
C TRP A 104 9.33 -1.02 -10.43
N GLY A 105 8.98 -0.58 -11.63
CA GLY A 105 9.70 -0.95 -12.86
C GLY A 105 11.10 -0.35 -12.95
N ASP A 106 11.26 0.90 -12.50
CA ASP A 106 12.50 1.67 -12.64
C ASP A 106 12.99 2.33 -11.35
N GLY A 107 12.34 2.06 -10.21
CA GLY A 107 12.74 2.55 -8.88
C GLY A 107 12.51 4.04 -8.65
N GLN A 108 11.78 4.74 -9.53
CA GLN A 108 11.51 6.16 -9.35
C GLN A 108 10.55 6.41 -8.17
N VAL A 109 10.85 7.46 -7.40
CA VAL A 109 9.97 8.10 -6.44
C VAL A 109 9.67 9.49 -6.97
N ILE A 110 8.39 9.81 -7.19
CA ILE A 110 7.96 11.03 -7.87
C ILE A 110 6.95 11.77 -7.01
N LEU A 111 7.18 13.05 -6.80
CA LEU A 111 6.24 13.95 -6.13
C LEU A 111 5.51 14.81 -7.17
N TYR A 112 4.21 14.98 -6.97
CA TYR A 112 3.38 15.93 -7.71
C TYR A 112 2.76 16.92 -6.72
N GLU A 113 3.04 18.22 -6.89
CA GLU A 113 2.38 19.25 -6.10
C GLU A 113 0.93 19.43 -6.56
N LEU A 114 0.06 19.77 -5.64
CA LEU A 114 -1.36 19.94 -5.86
C LEU A 114 -1.75 21.42 -5.70
N ASP A 115 -2.73 21.86 -6.47
CA ASP A 115 -3.39 23.14 -6.24
C ASP A 115 -4.55 23.02 -5.22
N HIS A 116 -5.24 24.12 -4.98
CA HIS A 116 -6.37 24.20 -4.04
C HIS A 116 -7.59 23.35 -4.45
N ASP A 117 -7.67 22.92 -5.70
CA ASP A 117 -8.72 22.04 -6.23
C ASP A 117 -8.30 20.56 -6.24
N GLY A 118 -7.07 20.26 -5.85
CA GLY A 118 -6.48 18.92 -5.83
C GLY A 118 -5.94 18.49 -7.20
N ALA A 119 -5.80 19.39 -8.17
CA ALA A 119 -5.17 19.08 -9.44
C ALA A 119 -3.63 19.12 -9.32
N MET A 120 -2.96 18.20 -10.02
CA MET A 120 -1.49 18.19 -10.09
C MET A 120 -0.99 19.40 -10.89
N THR A 121 0.04 20.09 -10.40
CA THR A 121 0.59 21.33 -10.98
C THR A 121 2.06 21.24 -11.36
N SER A 122 2.81 20.38 -10.69
CA SER A 122 4.23 20.15 -10.96
C SER A 122 4.62 18.70 -10.72
N ARG A 123 5.77 18.30 -11.26
CA ARG A 123 6.33 16.95 -11.10
C ARG A 123 7.83 17.05 -10.78
N THR A 124 8.26 16.41 -9.72
CA THR A 124 9.67 16.34 -9.34
C THR A 124 10.05 14.90 -9.01
N SER A 125 11.09 14.37 -9.65
CA SER A 125 11.65 13.06 -9.30
C SER A 125 12.64 13.21 -8.15
N ALA A 126 12.53 12.35 -7.15
CA ALA A 126 13.51 12.26 -6.07
C ALA A 126 14.83 11.65 -6.56
N GLU A 127 15.88 11.81 -5.77
CA GLU A 127 17.20 11.20 -6.05
C GLU A 127 17.08 9.68 -6.16
N ALA A 128 17.76 9.08 -7.16
CA ALA A 128 17.77 7.63 -7.35
C ALA A 128 18.38 6.90 -6.15
N ALA A 129 17.88 5.70 -5.87
CA ALA A 129 18.44 4.85 -4.82
C ALA A 129 19.78 4.25 -5.27
N VAL A 130 20.67 4.06 -4.31
CA VAL A 130 21.93 3.31 -4.48
C VAL A 130 21.81 2.03 -3.66
N ASP A 131 22.17 0.88 -4.25
CA ASP A 131 22.11 -0.41 -3.56
C ASP A 131 23.11 -0.46 -2.38
N PRO A 132 22.65 -0.50 -1.13
CA PRO A 132 23.53 -0.52 0.03
C PRO A 132 24.24 -1.88 0.23
N HIS A 133 23.78 -2.92 -0.48
CA HIS A 133 24.35 -4.27 -0.40
C HIS A 133 25.32 -4.59 -1.56
N GLN A 134 25.57 -3.64 -2.45
CA GLN A 134 26.58 -3.82 -3.50
C GLN A 134 27.99 -3.66 -2.90
N VAL A 135 28.70 -4.77 -2.77
CA VAL A 135 29.99 -4.81 -2.04
C VAL A 135 31.19 -4.66 -2.98
N GLY A 136 31.06 -4.93 -4.26
CA GLY A 136 32.16 -4.89 -5.20
C GLY A 136 31.76 -4.64 -6.66
N PRO A 137 32.74 -4.28 -7.51
CA PRO A 137 32.49 -3.98 -8.91
C PRO A 137 32.12 -5.23 -9.75
N THR A 138 32.24 -6.42 -9.18
CA THR A 138 31.90 -7.71 -9.81
C THR A 138 30.52 -8.22 -9.42
N ASP A 139 29.83 -7.55 -8.47
CA ASP A 139 28.48 -7.92 -8.10
C ASP A 139 27.52 -7.55 -9.23
N GLU A 140 26.59 -8.45 -9.56
CA GLU A 140 25.52 -8.13 -10.49
C GLU A 140 24.65 -7.01 -9.90
N PRO A 141 24.40 -5.91 -10.65
CA PRO A 141 23.55 -4.83 -10.18
C PRO A 141 22.12 -5.32 -9.90
N ARG A 142 21.61 -5.07 -8.70
CA ARG A 142 20.21 -5.31 -8.38
C ARG A 142 19.39 -4.08 -8.83
N PRO A 143 18.23 -4.28 -9.47
CA PRO A 143 17.39 -3.16 -9.86
C PRO A 143 16.73 -2.53 -8.62
N SER A 144 16.71 -1.21 -8.54
CA SER A 144 15.84 -0.47 -7.62
C SER A 144 14.36 -0.75 -7.95
N ARG A 145 13.52 -0.93 -6.93
CA ARG A 145 12.10 -1.27 -7.02
C ARG A 145 11.32 -0.48 -5.98
N ALA A 146 11.21 0.85 -6.17
CA ALA A 146 10.42 1.69 -5.26
C ALA A 146 8.98 1.19 -5.22
N HIS A 147 8.45 0.88 -4.02
CA HIS A 147 7.18 0.16 -3.92
C HIS A 147 6.08 0.95 -3.23
N SER A 148 6.31 1.53 -2.07
CA SER A 148 5.27 2.27 -1.36
C SER A 148 5.80 3.56 -0.71
N SER A 149 4.87 4.42 -0.31
CA SER A 149 5.16 5.65 0.42
C SER A 149 4.20 5.83 1.60
N LEU A 150 4.73 6.35 2.71
CA LEU A 150 4.00 6.63 3.94
C LEU A 150 4.28 8.08 4.38
N MET A 151 3.23 8.85 4.64
CA MET A 151 3.34 10.20 5.19
C MET A 151 3.57 10.15 6.70
N LEU A 152 4.62 10.79 7.18
CA LEU A 152 4.95 10.88 8.60
C LEU A 152 4.31 12.14 9.23
N PRO A 153 3.97 12.09 10.55
CA PRO A 153 3.28 13.22 11.22
C PRO A 153 4.08 14.51 11.25
N ASP A 154 5.40 14.42 11.15
CA ASP A 154 6.31 15.57 11.12
C ASP A 154 6.48 16.18 9.72
N GLY A 155 5.70 15.69 8.74
CA GLY A 155 5.71 16.16 7.35
C GLY A 155 6.76 15.52 6.45
N ARG A 156 7.57 14.59 6.99
CA ARG A 156 8.47 13.77 6.18
C ARG A 156 7.71 12.66 5.46
N VAL A 157 8.35 12.09 4.47
CA VAL A 157 7.85 10.95 3.70
C VAL A 157 8.80 9.78 3.89
N MET A 158 8.25 8.57 4.07
CA MET A 158 9.02 7.34 4.06
C MET A 158 8.66 6.55 2.80
N THR A 159 9.66 5.97 2.12
CA THR A 159 9.44 5.11 0.94
C THR A 159 10.21 3.81 1.08
N THR A 160 9.66 2.72 0.55
CA THR A 160 10.33 1.43 0.45
C THR A 160 10.94 1.23 -0.92
N ASP A 161 12.10 0.59 -0.98
CA ASP A 161 12.69 0.03 -2.20
C ASP A 161 12.88 -1.47 -2.01
N LEU A 162 11.98 -2.23 -2.59
CA LEU A 162 11.91 -3.68 -2.49
C LEU A 162 13.13 -4.36 -3.13
N GLY A 163 13.68 -3.78 -4.20
CA GLY A 163 14.83 -4.34 -4.92
C GLY A 163 16.15 -4.15 -4.18
N HIS A 164 16.30 -3.05 -3.48
CA HIS A 164 17.53 -2.71 -2.75
C HIS A 164 17.47 -3.03 -1.25
N ASP A 165 16.36 -3.59 -0.74
CA ASP A 165 16.15 -3.85 0.69
C ASP A 165 16.30 -2.58 1.52
N LEU A 166 15.70 -1.49 1.05
CA LEU A 166 15.98 -0.15 1.54
C LEU A 166 14.70 0.59 1.91
N VAL A 167 14.73 1.33 3.01
CA VAL A 167 13.72 2.31 3.38
C VAL A 167 14.38 3.67 3.38
N ARG A 168 13.78 4.64 2.69
CA ARG A 168 14.30 6.00 2.56
C ARG A 168 13.37 7.00 3.23
N VAL A 169 13.93 7.92 3.98
CA VAL A 169 13.20 9.03 4.61
C VAL A 169 13.57 10.33 3.91
N TRP A 170 12.54 11.13 3.64
CA TRP A 170 12.65 12.34 2.84
C TRP A 170 12.05 13.53 3.57
N ARG A 171 12.60 14.71 3.35
CA ARG A 171 11.99 15.98 3.69
C ARG A 171 11.32 16.56 2.45
N TYR A 172 10.10 17.00 2.60
CA TYR A 172 9.41 17.74 1.54
C TYR A 172 9.80 19.22 1.62
N GLU A 173 10.24 19.77 0.50
CA GLU A 173 10.51 21.20 0.33
C GLU A 173 9.72 21.73 -0.87
N PRO A 174 8.81 22.70 -0.67
CA PRO A 174 8.00 23.26 -1.75
C PRO A 174 8.84 23.73 -2.93
N GLY A 175 8.45 23.33 -4.15
CA GLY A 175 9.16 23.64 -5.40
C GLY A 175 10.48 22.89 -5.62
N GLN A 176 10.99 22.15 -4.62
CA GLN A 176 12.18 21.31 -4.75
C GLN A 176 11.85 19.80 -4.71
N GLY A 177 10.67 19.44 -4.16
CA GLY A 177 10.21 18.06 -4.04
C GLY A 177 10.74 17.35 -2.80
N LEU A 178 11.16 16.09 -2.97
CA LEU A 178 11.66 15.23 -1.89
C LEU A 178 13.20 15.31 -1.82
N LEU A 179 13.72 15.84 -0.73
CA LEU A 179 15.16 15.89 -0.43
C LEU A 179 15.53 14.75 0.51
N PRO A 180 16.66 14.04 0.28
CA PRO A 180 17.11 12.96 1.16
C PRO A 180 17.28 13.44 2.60
N ASP A 181 16.83 12.64 3.56
CA ASP A 181 17.09 12.85 4.99
C ASP A 181 18.02 11.74 5.50
N HIS A 182 17.54 10.51 5.59
CA HIS A 182 18.34 9.33 5.94
C HIS A 182 17.72 8.07 5.35
N GLN A 183 18.36 6.93 5.57
CA GLN A 183 17.88 5.64 5.10
C GLN A 183 18.05 4.56 6.15
N VAL A 184 17.20 3.52 6.09
CA VAL A 184 17.25 2.32 6.91
C VAL A 184 17.51 1.13 5.99
N ILE A 185 18.59 0.40 6.25
CA ILE A 185 18.98 -0.77 5.47
C ILE A 185 18.40 -2.02 6.15
N LEU A 186 17.63 -2.79 5.39
CA LEU A 186 17.08 -4.07 5.84
C LEU A 186 18.02 -5.22 5.43
N PRO A 187 17.86 -6.41 6.02
CA PRO A 187 18.62 -7.59 5.61
C PRO A 187 18.47 -7.87 4.11
N ARG A 188 19.56 -8.26 3.45
CA ARG A 188 19.58 -8.55 2.02
C ARG A 188 18.55 -9.64 1.67
N GLY A 189 17.70 -9.37 0.68
CA GLY A 189 16.68 -10.29 0.20
C GLY A 189 15.38 -10.24 1.01
N SER A 190 15.18 -9.23 1.88
CA SER A 190 13.93 -9.05 2.60
C SER A 190 12.80 -8.53 1.69
N GLY A 191 13.08 -7.54 0.86
CA GLY A 191 12.11 -6.91 -0.04
C GLY A 191 11.02 -6.11 0.67
N PRO A 192 11.35 -4.96 1.31
CA PRO A 192 10.35 -4.12 1.99
C PRO A 192 9.30 -3.62 0.98
N ARG A 193 8.02 -3.80 1.35
CA ARG A 193 6.92 -3.57 0.42
C ARG A 193 5.97 -2.47 0.87
N HIS A 194 5.00 -2.75 1.69
CA HIS A 194 4.04 -1.79 2.23
C HIS A 194 4.34 -1.45 3.69
N MET A 195 3.74 -0.38 4.20
CA MET A 195 4.03 0.16 5.52
C MET A 195 2.76 0.59 6.25
N VAL A 196 2.72 0.36 7.55
CA VAL A 196 1.71 0.92 8.42
C VAL A 196 2.37 1.55 9.66
N ARG A 197 1.86 2.70 10.08
CA ARG A 197 2.40 3.42 11.25
C ARG A 197 1.49 3.22 12.47
N HIS A 198 2.08 2.72 13.54
CA HIS A 198 1.44 2.64 14.85
C HIS A 198 1.33 4.04 15.51
N PRO A 199 0.31 4.32 16.34
CA PRO A 199 0.19 5.58 17.09
C PRO A 199 1.41 5.95 17.95
N SER A 200 2.21 4.99 18.41
CA SER A 200 3.49 5.22 19.12
C SER A 200 4.58 5.86 18.25
N GLY A 201 4.40 5.89 16.92
CA GLY A 201 5.40 6.33 15.96
C GLY A 201 6.22 5.21 15.32
N THR A 202 6.12 3.97 15.83
CA THR A 202 6.72 2.78 15.18
C THR A 202 6.11 2.57 13.80
N VAL A 203 6.93 2.23 12.81
CA VAL A 203 6.50 1.83 11.48
C VAL A 203 6.75 0.33 11.33
N PHE A 204 5.70 -0.39 10.95
CA PHE A 204 5.75 -1.80 10.59
C PHE A 204 5.75 -1.92 9.08
N ILE A 205 6.68 -2.70 8.52
CA ILE A 205 6.90 -2.84 7.09
C ILE A 205 6.87 -4.32 6.75
N ASP A 206 5.93 -4.75 5.92
CA ASP A 206 5.95 -6.13 5.42
C ASP A 206 7.08 -6.30 4.40
N THR A 207 7.66 -7.50 4.38
CA THR A 207 8.72 -7.84 3.46
C THR A 207 8.26 -8.95 2.51
N GLU A 208 8.22 -8.64 1.21
CA GLU A 208 7.63 -9.51 0.18
C GLU A 208 8.33 -10.85 0.08
N TYR A 209 9.67 -10.87 0.20
CA TYR A 209 10.45 -12.07 -0.06
C TYR A 209 10.73 -12.88 1.20
N SER A 210 11.01 -12.25 2.33
CA SER A 210 11.31 -12.98 3.57
C SER A 210 10.08 -13.35 4.39
N ILE A 211 8.88 -12.80 4.05
CA ILE A 211 7.61 -13.01 4.78
C ILE A 211 7.79 -12.64 6.26
N GLU A 212 8.39 -11.50 6.50
CA GLU A 212 8.61 -10.92 7.82
C GLU A 212 7.98 -9.54 7.91
N VAL A 213 7.95 -8.98 9.10
CA VAL A 213 7.63 -7.58 9.37
C VAL A 213 8.85 -6.91 9.99
N ALA A 214 9.40 -5.93 9.30
CA ALA A 214 10.44 -5.07 9.84
C ALA A 214 9.81 -4.06 10.81
N VAL A 215 10.37 -3.94 12.00
CA VAL A 215 9.99 -2.97 13.02
C VAL A 215 10.98 -1.83 12.98
N VAL A 216 10.52 -0.65 12.56
CA VAL A 216 11.35 0.53 12.36
C VAL A 216 10.89 1.64 13.32
N ARG A 217 11.81 2.22 14.08
CA ARG A 217 11.50 3.22 15.11
C ARG A 217 12.37 4.45 14.98
N ALA A 218 11.78 5.61 15.30
CA ALA A 218 12.55 6.84 15.39
C ALA A 218 13.28 6.92 16.73
N GLU A 219 14.58 7.19 16.66
CA GLU A 219 15.38 7.63 17.81
C GLU A 219 14.98 9.06 18.26
N PRO A 220 15.39 9.52 19.45
CA PRO A 220 15.02 10.85 19.95
C PRO A 220 15.38 12.01 18.99
N GLN A 221 16.38 11.82 18.14
CA GLN A 221 16.80 12.78 17.11
C GLN A 221 15.95 12.73 15.84
N GLY A 222 14.96 11.80 15.78
CA GLY A 222 14.07 11.62 14.63
C GLY A 222 14.65 10.77 13.50
N VAL A 223 15.82 10.14 13.69
CA VAL A 223 16.39 9.16 12.77
C VAL A 223 15.71 7.82 12.99
N TYR A 224 15.22 7.21 11.92
CA TYR A 224 14.60 5.89 11.97
C TYR A 224 15.65 4.79 11.86
N GLU A 225 15.50 3.74 12.67
CA GLU A 225 16.38 2.59 12.69
C GLU A 225 15.57 1.28 12.71
N LEU A 226 16.13 0.22 12.10
CA LEU A 226 15.59 -1.14 12.19
C LEU A 226 15.86 -1.69 13.59
N THR A 227 14.80 -2.03 14.33
CA THR A 227 14.92 -2.58 15.68
C THR A 227 14.65 -4.08 15.76
N ALA A 228 13.88 -4.64 14.81
CA ALA A 228 13.61 -6.07 14.74
C ALA A 228 13.14 -6.48 13.34
N MET A 229 13.38 -7.75 13.01
CA MET A 229 12.69 -8.49 11.95
C MET A 229 11.88 -9.59 12.63
N VAL A 230 10.57 -9.63 12.38
CA VAL A 230 9.64 -10.55 13.04
C VAL A 230 8.94 -11.39 11.97
N PRO A 231 8.95 -12.74 12.07
CA PRO A 231 8.16 -13.55 11.14
C PRO A 231 6.71 -13.06 11.07
N ALA A 232 6.16 -12.87 9.87
CA ALA A 232 4.76 -12.47 9.72
C ALA A 232 3.81 -13.62 10.10
N SER A 233 4.22 -14.85 9.86
CA SER A 233 3.43 -16.07 9.99
C SER A 233 3.84 -16.90 11.20
N VAL A 234 2.88 -17.58 11.82
CA VAL A 234 3.15 -18.63 12.84
C VAL A 234 3.67 -19.92 12.20
N ASN A 235 3.44 -20.11 10.91
CA ASN A 235 3.92 -21.24 10.12
C ASN A 235 5.15 -20.83 9.29
N LYS A 236 5.89 -21.82 8.80
CA LYS A 236 6.93 -21.54 7.81
C LYS A 236 6.31 -21.04 6.51
N ALA A 237 7.02 -20.16 5.82
CA ALA A 237 6.69 -19.79 4.45
C ALA A 237 6.78 -21.02 3.53
N PHE A 238 5.89 -21.10 2.56
CA PHE A 238 5.92 -22.10 1.50
C PHE A 238 6.63 -21.55 0.27
N ASP A 239 7.14 -22.44 -0.57
CA ASP A 239 7.68 -22.03 -1.87
C ASP A 239 6.59 -21.33 -2.70
N GLY A 240 6.90 -20.13 -3.18
CA GLY A 240 5.95 -19.29 -3.91
C GLY A 240 5.11 -18.33 -3.05
N ASP A 241 5.29 -18.35 -1.72
CA ASP A 241 4.71 -17.31 -0.87
C ASP A 241 5.37 -15.95 -1.14
N SER A 242 4.55 -14.90 -1.10
CA SER A 242 5.01 -13.51 -1.14
C SER A 242 4.04 -12.59 -0.39
N ALA A 243 4.55 -11.78 0.53
CA ALA A 243 3.72 -10.81 1.23
C ALA A 243 3.22 -9.73 0.27
N ALA A 244 2.05 -9.16 0.55
CA ALA A 244 1.42 -8.20 -0.35
C ALA A 244 0.98 -6.90 0.34
N GLU A 245 0.18 -6.97 1.35
CA GLU A 245 -0.36 -5.82 2.06
C GLU A 245 -0.12 -5.96 3.55
N ILE A 246 0.06 -4.84 4.22
CA ILE A 246 0.07 -4.74 5.67
C ILE A 246 -0.94 -3.68 6.13
N ALA A 247 -1.83 -4.05 7.03
CA ALA A 247 -2.77 -3.13 7.66
C ALA A 247 -2.77 -3.32 9.18
N MET A 248 -3.33 -2.36 9.90
CA MET A 248 -3.40 -2.40 11.36
C MET A 248 -4.83 -2.13 11.83
N SER A 249 -5.22 -2.75 12.94
CA SER A 249 -6.48 -2.42 13.60
C SER A 249 -6.49 -0.94 14.06
N PRO A 250 -7.64 -0.25 14.04
CA PRO A 250 -7.71 1.17 14.41
C PRO A 250 -7.20 1.49 15.82
N ASP A 251 -7.29 0.52 16.73
CA ASP A 251 -6.80 0.63 18.11
C ASP A 251 -5.30 0.31 18.27
N GLY A 252 -4.63 -0.07 17.17
CA GLY A 252 -3.20 -0.38 17.15
C GLY A 252 -2.82 -1.73 17.75
N ARG A 253 -3.77 -2.59 18.14
CA ARG A 253 -3.45 -3.85 18.83
C ARG A 253 -3.06 -5.00 17.94
N PHE A 254 -3.45 -4.97 16.67
CA PHE A 254 -3.22 -6.05 15.71
C PHE A 254 -2.72 -5.53 14.37
N VAL A 255 -1.84 -6.31 13.77
CA VAL A 255 -1.33 -6.10 12.40
C VAL A 255 -1.72 -7.31 11.56
N TYR A 256 -2.11 -7.06 10.32
CA TYR A 256 -2.53 -8.06 9.34
C TYR A 256 -1.60 -7.99 8.15
N VAL A 257 -1.08 -9.15 7.73
CA VAL A 257 -0.23 -9.27 6.53
C VAL A 257 -0.85 -10.28 5.58
N GLY A 258 -1.18 -9.84 4.37
CA GLY A 258 -1.67 -10.71 3.30
C GLY A 258 -0.52 -11.46 2.63
N VAL A 259 -0.64 -12.79 2.50
CA VAL A 259 0.37 -13.63 1.85
C VAL A 259 -0.25 -14.32 0.64
N ARG A 260 0.25 -13.99 -0.54
CA ARG A 260 -0.05 -14.66 -1.82
C ARG A 260 0.69 -15.98 -1.88
N GLY A 261 0.24 -16.92 -2.71
CA GLY A 261 0.78 -18.28 -2.79
C GLY A 261 -0.02 -19.21 -1.89
N SER A 262 0.20 -19.18 -0.59
CA SER A 262 -0.61 -19.95 0.38
C SER A 262 -1.97 -19.30 0.69
N ASN A 263 -2.25 -18.09 0.19
CA ASN A 263 -3.54 -17.41 0.26
C ASN A 263 -4.08 -17.27 1.70
N ARG A 264 -3.30 -16.58 2.55
CA ARG A 264 -3.63 -16.39 3.96
C ARG A 264 -3.47 -14.95 4.42
N ILE A 265 -4.13 -14.62 5.51
CA ILE A 265 -3.91 -13.42 6.30
C ILE A 265 -3.17 -13.83 7.58
N CYS A 266 -1.96 -13.36 7.75
CA CYS A 266 -1.19 -13.52 8.96
C CYS A 266 -1.59 -12.42 9.96
N VAL A 267 -1.95 -12.81 11.16
CA VAL A 267 -2.35 -11.89 12.24
C VAL A 267 -1.23 -11.82 13.27
N LEU A 268 -0.76 -10.61 13.57
CA LEU A 268 0.25 -10.35 14.58
C LEU A 268 -0.34 -9.48 15.69
N LYS A 269 0.00 -9.79 16.94
CA LYS A 269 -0.34 -8.98 18.11
C LYS A 269 0.74 -7.93 18.34
N VAL A 270 0.31 -6.70 18.55
CA VAL A 270 1.18 -5.58 18.93
C VAL A 270 1.31 -5.56 20.45
N GLY A 271 2.55 -5.52 20.94
CA GLY A 271 2.94 -5.41 22.34
C GLY A 271 3.88 -4.25 22.61
N GLY A 272 4.45 -4.17 23.82
CA GLY A 272 5.47 -3.17 24.17
C GLY A 272 5.07 -1.72 23.90
N GLN A 273 3.78 -1.40 24.01
CA GLN A 273 3.23 -0.08 23.63
C GLN A 273 3.48 0.29 22.15
N GLY A 274 3.38 -0.69 21.27
CA GLY A 274 3.56 -0.50 19.84
C GLY A 274 5.00 -0.73 19.33
N THR A 275 5.84 -1.37 20.12
CA THR A 275 7.26 -1.59 19.77
C THR A 275 7.60 -3.06 19.51
N GLU A 276 6.67 -3.96 19.82
CA GLU A 276 6.84 -5.41 19.70
C GLU A 276 5.73 -6.01 18.86
N LEU A 277 6.09 -7.01 18.06
CA LEU A 277 5.15 -7.83 17.30
C LEU A 277 5.32 -9.30 17.66
N THR A 278 4.20 -10.00 17.76
CA THR A 278 4.18 -11.45 17.98
C THR A 278 3.19 -12.08 16.99
N PRO A 279 3.63 -13.02 16.12
CA PRO A 279 2.72 -13.78 15.29
C PRO A 279 1.68 -14.51 16.14
N LEU A 280 0.40 -14.38 15.78
CA LEU A 280 -0.72 -14.92 16.55
C LEU A 280 -1.41 -16.08 15.82
N ALA A 281 -1.74 -15.90 14.56
CA ALA A 281 -2.43 -16.89 13.76
C ALA A 281 -2.24 -16.63 12.25
N ASP A 282 -2.41 -17.67 11.45
CA ASP A 282 -2.61 -17.62 10.00
C ASP A 282 -4.05 -18.06 9.69
N VAL A 283 -4.80 -17.19 9.01
CA VAL A 283 -6.19 -17.43 8.65
C VAL A 283 -6.30 -17.51 7.12
N PRO A 284 -7.03 -18.50 6.54
CA PRO A 284 -7.27 -18.52 5.10
C PRO A 284 -7.91 -17.19 4.63
N SER A 285 -7.41 -16.61 3.55
CA SER A 285 -7.96 -15.37 2.99
C SER A 285 -9.32 -15.56 2.30
N GLY A 286 -9.69 -16.80 1.99
CA GLY A 286 -10.96 -17.15 1.36
C GLY A 286 -10.99 -17.07 -0.17
N GLY A 287 -9.93 -16.58 -0.80
CA GLY A 287 -9.78 -16.47 -2.25
C GLY A 287 -8.35 -16.70 -2.72
N ASP A 288 -8.08 -16.44 -3.99
CA ASP A 288 -6.76 -16.62 -4.59
C ASP A 288 -6.03 -15.29 -4.79
N ARG A 289 -4.76 -15.25 -4.38
CA ARG A 289 -3.86 -14.09 -4.50
C ARG A 289 -4.40 -12.84 -3.77
N PRO A 290 -4.48 -12.85 -2.41
CA PRO A 290 -4.86 -11.67 -1.64
C PRO A 290 -3.83 -10.54 -1.89
N ARG A 291 -4.17 -9.60 -2.76
CA ARG A 291 -3.28 -8.53 -3.22
C ARG A 291 -3.29 -7.34 -2.29
N HIS A 292 -4.46 -7.01 -1.76
CA HIS A 292 -4.66 -5.87 -0.87
C HIS A 292 -5.74 -6.20 0.16
N HIS A 293 -5.68 -5.56 1.30
CA HIS A 293 -6.75 -5.64 2.28
C HIS A 293 -6.93 -4.30 3.01
N LEU A 294 -8.13 -4.06 3.49
CA LEU A 294 -8.53 -2.86 4.22
C LEU A 294 -9.12 -3.26 5.56
N VAL A 295 -8.62 -2.68 6.65
CA VAL A 295 -9.22 -2.80 7.99
C VAL A 295 -10.01 -1.54 8.31
N ARG A 296 -11.31 -1.68 8.55
CA ARG A 296 -12.18 -0.56 8.85
C ARG A 296 -13.42 -1.00 9.65
N ASP A 297 -13.79 -0.23 10.67
CA ASP A 297 -15.05 -0.37 11.41
C ASP A 297 -15.31 -1.78 11.96
N GLY A 298 -14.26 -2.50 12.38
CA GLY A 298 -14.34 -3.88 12.88
C GLY A 298 -14.41 -4.95 11.78
N TRP A 299 -14.14 -4.58 10.54
CA TRP A 299 -14.12 -5.46 9.38
C TRP A 299 -12.74 -5.51 8.73
N LEU A 300 -12.41 -6.67 8.17
CA LEU A 300 -11.31 -6.88 7.24
C LEU A 300 -11.90 -7.18 5.86
N PHE A 301 -11.57 -6.36 4.87
CA PHE A 301 -11.93 -6.56 3.48
C PHE A 301 -10.70 -7.04 2.72
N VAL A 302 -10.78 -8.16 2.00
CA VAL A 302 -9.66 -8.75 1.28
C VAL A 302 -9.95 -8.77 -0.21
N ALA A 303 -9.10 -8.12 -1.01
CA ALA A 303 -9.15 -8.13 -2.46
C ALA A 303 -8.28 -9.26 -3.02
N HIS A 304 -8.88 -10.17 -3.77
CA HIS A 304 -8.21 -11.31 -4.39
C HIS A 304 -8.08 -11.09 -5.90
N GLU A 305 -6.87 -10.77 -6.30
CA GLU A 305 -6.53 -10.56 -7.72
C GLU A 305 -6.82 -11.80 -8.58
N GLY A 306 -6.52 -12.99 -8.06
CA GLY A 306 -6.65 -14.27 -8.80
C GLY A 306 -8.07 -14.77 -8.88
N SER A 307 -8.83 -14.75 -7.79
CA SER A 307 -10.23 -15.21 -7.77
C SER A 307 -11.26 -14.17 -8.19
N ASN A 308 -10.84 -12.93 -8.48
CA ASN A 308 -11.70 -11.84 -8.95
C ASN A 308 -12.84 -11.51 -7.98
N ASP A 309 -12.52 -11.34 -6.71
CA ASP A 309 -13.50 -11.03 -5.69
C ASP A 309 -12.93 -10.15 -4.56
N VAL A 310 -13.85 -9.57 -3.81
CA VAL A 310 -13.59 -8.96 -2.51
C VAL A 310 -14.43 -9.67 -1.47
N LEU A 311 -13.80 -10.10 -0.38
CA LEU A 311 -14.46 -10.74 0.75
C LEU A 311 -14.39 -9.85 1.99
N SER A 312 -15.40 -9.95 2.84
CA SER A 312 -15.44 -9.32 4.16
C SER A 312 -15.36 -10.36 5.28
N PHE A 313 -14.62 -10.04 6.33
CA PHE A 313 -14.48 -10.83 7.55
C PHE A 313 -14.78 -9.93 8.74
N ARG A 314 -15.50 -10.44 9.72
CA ARG A 314 -15.67 -9.74 10.99
C ARG A 314 -14.41 -9.91 11.82
N LEU A 315 -13.90 -8.84 12.38
CA LEU A 315 -12.77 -8.90 13.31
C LEU A 315 -13.28 -9.06 14.74
N ASP A 316 -12.82 -10.12 15.43
CA ASP A 316 -13.07 -10.26 16.84
C ASP A 316 -12.34 -9.15 17.62
N PRO A 317 -13.04 -8.34 18.40
CA PRO A 317 -12.44 -7.16 19.04
C PRO A 317 -11.44 -7.51 20.15
N GLU A 318 -11.44 -8.72 20.68
CA GLU A 318 -10.52 -9.13 21.75
C GLU A 318 -9.28 -9.82 21.20
N THR A 319 -9.46 -10.69 20.22
CA THR A 319 -8.39 -11.51 19.66
C THR A 319 -7.81 -10.94 18.34
N GLY A 320 -8.53 -10.02 17.67
CA GLY A 320 -8.16 -9.52 16.34
C GLY A 320 -8.33 -10.53 15.23
N LEU A 321 -8.80 -11.74 15.49
CA LEU A 321 -8.89 -12.78 14.48
C LEU A 321 -10.06 -12.51 13.52
N PRO A 322 -9.85 -12.67 12.20
CA PRO A 322 -10.93 -12.64 11.23
C PRO A 322 -11.84 -13.86 11.37
N ASP A 323 -13.15 -13.63 11.41
CA ASP A 323 -14.21 -14.63 11.38
C ASP A 323 -15.04 -14.46 10.10
N GLY A 324 -15.30 -15.54 9.40
CA GLY A 324 -16.00 -15.49 8.12
C GLY A 324 -15.35 -16.34 7.03
N PRO A 325 -15.56 -16.03 5.74
CA PRO A 325 -16.11 -14.79 5.18
C PRO A 325 -17.61 -14.59 5.45
N VAL A 326 -18.00 -13.33 5.65
CA VAL A 326 -19.38 -12.89 5.84
C VAL A 326 -20.01 -12.51 4.50
N GLY A 327 -19.39 -11.59 3.76
CA GLY A 327 -19.83 -11.13 2.45
C GLY A 327 -18.80 -11.47 1.36
N ARG A 328 -19.28 -11.58 0.12
CA ARG A 328 -18.47 -11.76 -1.08
C ARG A 328 -19.08 -11.00 -2.25
N VAL A 329 -18.26 -10.28 -2.99
CA VAL A 329 -18.67 -9.61 -4.23
C VAL A 329 -17.67 -9.90 -5.34
N GLU A 330 -18.16 -10.25 -6.54
CA GLU A 330 -17.31 -10.38 -7.72
C GLU A 330 -16.80 -9.02 -8.17
N THR A 331 -15.51 -8.94 -8.43
CA THR A 331 -14.80 -7.71 -8.84
C THR A 331 -13.58 -8.14 -9.66
N GLY A 332 -13.48 -7.70 -10.92
CA GLY A 332 -12.40 -8.13 -11.81
C GLY A 332 -11.02 -7.70 -11.30
N SER A 333 -10.15 -8.65 -11.03
CA SER A 333 -8.73 -8.50 -10.61
C SER A 333 -8.48 -7.32 -9.65
N PRO A 334 -9.18 -7.25 -8.49
CA PRO A 334 -9.05 -6.13 -7.56
C PRO A 334 -7.65 -6.11 -6.96
N SER A 335 -7.02 -4.94 -6.93
CA SER A 335 -5.63 -4.75 -6.48
C SER A 335 -5.47 -3.70 -5.39
N ALA A 336 -6.48 -2.86 -5.16
CA ALA A 336 -6.49 -1.84 -4.11
C ALA A 336 -7.91 -1.63 -3.58
N LEU A 337 -8.02 -1.38 -2.29
CA LEU A 337 -9.25 -1.01 -1.58
C LEU A 337 -8.98 0.26 -0.79
N VAL A 338 -9.69 1.35 -1.06
CA VAL A 338 -9.57 2.58 -0.28
C VAL A 338 -10.93 3.08 0.17
N PRO A 339 -11.08 3.54 1.42
CA PRO A 339 -12.35 4.08 1.87
C PRO A 339 -12.71 5.32 1.04
N ALA A 340 -13.98 5.42 0.62
CA ALA A 340 -14.47 6.66 0.08
C ALA A 340 -14.63 7.68 1.21
N ALA A 341 -14.11 8.87 0.98
CA ALA A 341 -14.24 10.00 1.89
C ALA A 341 -15.70 10.49 2.00
#